data_ad8817abe0d8a09933ac58565665c0a9
#
_entry.id   ad8817abe0d8a09933ac58565665c0a9
#
_cell.length_a   1.000
_cell.length_b   1.000
_cell.length_c   1.000
_cell.angle_alpha   90.00
_cell.angle_beta   90.00
_cell.angle_gamma   90.00
#
_symmetry.space_group_name_H-M   'P 1'
#
loop_
_entity.id
_entity.type
_entity.pdbx_description
1 polymer ?
#
loop_
_entity_poly.entity_id
_entity_poly.type
_entity_poly.pdbx_seq_one_letter_code
_entity_poly.pdbx_strand_id
1 'polypeptide(L)'
;MSIDNNFNHVAFLWNIAESLRGTYKEEDYRKVMLPLIVIRRFDCLLDDYNSETIKSVYEEYDFLPEEEKDEMVIVDLKENHNMNLQFYNVSDFTWKKLLDDSENIKSNFEEYLNGFSNNVKEIIG
;
A
#
# COMPACT_ATOMS: atom_id res chain seq x y z
N MET A 1 -2.32 18.36 -17.31
CA MET A 1 -2.30 17.81 -15.94
C MET A 1 -2.33 16.31 -15.91
N SER A 2 -3.24 15.66 -16.65
CA SER A 2 -3.30 14.20 -16.72
C SER A 2 -2.02 13.59 -17.31
N ILE A 3 -1.38 14.27 -18.26
CA ILE A 3 -0.12 13.82 -18.86
C ILE A 3 1.00 13.85 -17.84
N ASP A 4 1.06 14.91 -17.04
CA ASP A 4 2.07 15.06 -16.00
C ASP A 4 1.90 14.01 -14.90
N ASN A 5 0.65 13.70 -14.53
CA ASN A 5 0.36 12.67 -13.54
C ASN A 5 0.79 11.29 -14.02
N ASN A 6 0.51 10.96 -15.29
CA ASN A 6 0.92 9.68 -15.87
C ASN A 6 2.44 9.58 -15.93
N PHE A 7 3.11 10.66 -16.31
CA PHE A 7 4.56 10.72 -16.34
C PHE A 7 5.15 10.53 -14.95
N ASN A 8 4.58 11.19 -13.94
CA ASN A 8 5.02 11.05 -12.56
C ASN A 8 4.81 9.64 -12.03
N HIS A 9 3.71 8.99 -12.39
CA HIS A 9 3.45 7.60 -12.01
C HIS A 9 4.50 6.65 -12.58
N VAL A 10 4.87 6.84 -13.84
CA VAL A 10 5.91 6.04 -14.49
C VAL A 10 7.26 6.28 -13.80
N ALA A 11 7.58 7.55 -13.52
CA ALA A 11 8.82 7.89 -12.83
C ALA A 11 8.89 7.27 -11.44
N PHE A 12 7.79 7.31 -10.68
CA PHE A 12 7.70 6.68 -9.38
C PHE A 12 7.92 5.18 -9.47
N LEU A 13 7.27 4.52 -10.43
CA LEU A 13 7.40 3.09 -10.64
C LEU A 13 8.86 2.72 -10.91
N TRP A 14 9.51 3.44 -11.83
CA TRP A 14 10.92 3.24 -12.13
C TRP A 14 11.83 3.45 -10.93
N ASN A 15 11.58 4.50 -10.17
CA ASN A 15 12.41 4.82 -8.99
C ASN A 15 12.31 3.72 -7.94
N ILE A 16 11.12 3.21 -7.67
CA ILE A 16 10.94 2.09 -6.74
C ILE A 16 11.63 0.84 -7.29
N ALA A 17 11.42 0.53 -8.56
CA ALA A 17 12.01 -0.65 -9.18
C ALA A 17 13.54 -0.61 -9.12
N GLU A 18 14.14 0.53 -9.47
CA GLU A 18 15.60 0.70 -9.42
C GLU A 18 16.14 0.59 -7.98
N SER A 19 15.41 1.18 -7.02
CA SER A 19 15.82 1.13 -5.62
C SER A 19 15.78 -0.30 -5.06
N LEU A 20 14.85 -1.12 -5.53
CA LEU A 20 14.71 -2.49 -5.07
C LEU A 20 15.65 -3.47 -5.79
N ARG A 21 16.12 -3.10 -6.98
CA ARG A 21 16.92 -3.98 -7.83
C ARG A 21 18.16 -4.54 -7.14
N GLY A 22 18.85 -3.73 -6.37
CA GLY A 22 20.06 -4.13 -5.67
C GLY A 22 19.82 -4.88 -4.36
N THR A 23 18.57 -4.91 -3.87
CA THR A 23 18.23 -5.51 -2.57
C THR A 23 17.61 -6.89 -2.67
N TYR A 24 17.18 -7.30 -3.86
CA TYR A 24 16.56 -8.60 -4.10
C TYR A 24 17.38 -9.41 -5.10
N LYS A 25 17.36 -10.74 -4.95
CA LYS A 25 17.90 -11.63 -5.97
C LYS A 25 17.05 -11.51 -7.23
N GLU A 26 17.60 -11.87 -8.38
CA GLU A 26 16.91 -11.73 -9.66
C GLU A 26 15.53 -12.39 -9.67
N GLU A 27 15.41 -13.59 -9.10
CA GLU A 27 14.13 -14.30 -9.00
C GLU A 27 13.12 -13.54 -8.13
N ASP A 28 13.58 -13.06 -6.99
CA ASP A 28 12.74 -12.30 -6.05
C ASP A 28 12.34 -10.95 -6.62
N TYR A 29 13.25 -10.33 -7.37
CA TYR A 29 12.99 -9.06 -8.04
C TYR A 29 11.83 -9.19 -9.04
N ARG A 30 11.81 -10.28 -9.81
CA ARG A 30 10.71 -10.54 -10.75
C ARG A 30 9.37 -10.67 -10.05
N LYS A 31 9.35 -11.34 -8.90
CA LYS A 31 8.13 -11.51 -8.10
C LYS A 31 7.62 -10.18 -7.56
N VAL A 32 8.52 -9.24 -7.29
CA VAL A 32 8.18 -7.91 -6.81
C VAL A 32 7.71 -7.01 -7.95
N MET A 33 8.36 -7.09 -9.11
CA MET A 33 8.08 -6.20 -10.24
C MET A 33 6.67 -6.37 -10.81
N LEU A 34 6.20 -7.61 -10.91
CA LEU A 34 4.87 -7.87 -11.48
C LEU A 34 3.75 -7.20 -10.67
N PRO A 35 3.73 -7.29 -9.34
CA PRO A 35 2.69 -6.62 -8.56
C PRO A 35 2.89 -5.11 -8.39
N LEU A 36 4.05 -4.55 -8.71
CA LEU A 36 4.32 -3.13 -8.49
C LEU A 36 3.31 -2.21 -9.18
N ILE A 37 2.90 -2.54 -10.39
CA ILE A 37 1.91 -1.73 -11.11
C ILE A 37 0.58 -1.71 -10.35
N VAL A 38 0.16 -2.86 -9.86
CA VAL A 38 -1.07 -3.01 -9.08
C VAL A 38 -0.96 -2.26 -7.76
N ILE A 39 0.16 -2.41 -7.07
CA ILE A 39 0.43 -1.74 -5.79
C ILE A 39 0.41 -0.22 -5.97
N ARG A 40 1.03 0.29 -7.03
CA ARG A 40 1.04 1.73 -7.32
C ARG A 40 -0.39 2.25 -7.52
N ARG A 41 -1.22 1.48 -8.20
CA ARG A 41 -2.61 1.82 -8.41
C ARG A 41 -3.36 1.92 -7.07
N PHE A 42 -3.13 0.95 -6.18
CA PHE A 42 -3.72 0.97 -4.84
C PHE A 42 -3.25 2.17 -4.03
N ASP A 43 -1.97 2.49 -4.09
CA ASP A 43 -1.42 3.66 -3.40
C ASP A 43 -2.09 4.96 -3.87
N CYS A 44 -2.28 5.10 -5.18
CA CYS A 44 -2.97 6.27 -5.75
C CYS A 44 -4.43 6.37 -5.30
N LEU A 45 -5.13 5.24 -5.23
CA LEU A 45 -6.52 5.23 -4.79
C LEU A 45 -6.65 5.60 -3.32
N LEU A 46 -5.69 5.21 -2.49
CA LEU A 46 -5.71 5.50 -1.06
C LEU A 46 -5.27 6.93 -0.73
N ASP A 47 -4.57 7.58 -1.64
CA ASP A 47 -3.99 8.91 -1.40
C ASP A 47 -5.05 9.98 -1.09
N ASP A 48 -6.27 9.79 -1.57
CA ASP A 48 -7.38 10.73 -1.34
C ASP A 48 -8.01 10.59 0.05
N TYR A 49 -7.60 9.59 0.83
CA TYR A 49 -8.22 9.27 2.12
C TYR A 49 -7.27 9.51 3.29
N ASN A 50 -7.84 9.86 4.43
CA ASN A 50 -7.05 10.14 5.64
C ASN A 50 -6.54 8.84 6.27
N SER A 51 -5.23 8.62 6.22
CA SER A 51 -4.60 7.40 6.73
C SER A 51 -4.74 7.26 8.25
N GLU A 52 -4.77 8.36 8.99
CA GLU A 52 -4.93 8.31 10.44
C GLU A 52 -6.31 7.83 10.84
N THR A 53 -7.35 8.23 10.11
CA THR A 53 -8.70 7.74 10.32
C THR A 53 -8.76 6.23 10.08
N ILE A 54 -8.14 5.76 9.00
CA ILE A 54 -8.09 4.34 8.67
C ILE A 54 -7.40 3.55 9.79
N LYS A 55 -6.27 4.03 10.28
CA LYS A 55 -5.55 3.38 11.38
C LYS A 55 -6.37 3.35 12.67
N SER A 56 -7.05 4.44 12.99
CA SER A 56 -7.89 4.51 14.18
C SER A 56 -9.00 3.48 14.15
N VAL A 57 -9.67 3.37 13.01
CA VAL A 57 -10.75 2.38 12.84
C VAL A 57 -10.18 0.96 12.93
N TYR A 58 -9.05 0.73 12.26
CA TYR A 58 -8.38 -0.57 12.32
C TYR A 58 -8.08 -1.00 13.76
N GLU A 59 -7.57 -0.09 14.58
CA GLU A 59 -7.25 -0.36 15.98
C GLU A 59 -8.49 -0.67 16.82
N GLU A 60 -9.64 -0.09 16.50
CA GLU A 60 -10.90 -0.36 17.20
C GLU A 60 -11.32 -1.83 17.08
N TYR A 61 -10.91 -2.50 16.03
CA TYR A 61 -11.28 -3.90 15.76
C TYR A 61 -10.17 -4.89 16.06
N ASP A 62 -9.17 -4.51 16.86
CA ASP A 62 -8.05 -5.38 17.23
C ASP A 62 -8.48 -6.65 17.96
N PHE A 63 -9.66 -6.62 18.58
CA PHE A 63 -10.21 -7.78 19.30
C PHE A 63 -10.73 -8.87 18.38
N LEU A 64 -10.87 -8.61 17.07
CA LEU A 64 -11.38 -9.58 16.11
C LEU A 64 -10.26 -10.39 15.46
N PRO A 65 -10.56 -11.64 15.04
CA PRO A 65 -9.64 -12.40 14.20
C PRO A 65 -9.39 -11.65 12.89
N GLU A 66 -8.20 -11.78 12.33
CA GLU A 66 -7.83 -11.08 11.10
C GLU A 66 -8.80 -11.31 9.95
N GLU A 67 -9.36 -12.52 9.84
CA GLU A 67 -10.29 -12.87 8.78
C GLU A 67 -11.56 -12.02 8.81
N GLU A 68 -12.01 -11.66 10.00
CA GLU A 68 -13.23 -10.86 10.18
C GLU A 68 -12.96 -9.38 10.27
N LYS A 69 -11.75 -9.01 10.68
CA LYS A 69 -11.35 -7.64 10.94
C LYS A 69 -11.46 -6.75 9.71
N ASP A 70 -10.95 -7.21 8.57
CA ASP A 70 -10.94 -6.41 7.34
C ASP A 70 -12.35 -5.99 6.93
N GLU A 71 -13.28 -6.93 6.96
CA GLU A 71 -14.67 -6.66 6.59
C GLU A 71 -15.29 -5.61 7.49
N MET A 72 -15.09 -5.74 8.80
CA MET A 72 -15.63 -4.81 9.78
C MET A 72 -15.03 -3.41 9.63
N VAL A 73 -13.72 -3.32 9.38
CA VAL A 73 -13.04 -2.06 9.17
C VAL A 73 -13.60 -1.35 7.91
N ILE A 74 -13.74 -2.10 6.83
CA ILE A 74 -14.25 -1.56 5.56
C ILE A 74 -15.67 -1.03 5.72
N VAL A 75 -16.54 -1.78 6.40
CA VAL A 75 -17.92 -1.37 6.66
C VAL A 75 -17.97 -0.11 7.52
N ASP A 76 -17.17 -0.07 8.59
CA ASP A 76 -17.12 1.08 9.50
C ASP A 76 -16.63 2.34 8.78
N LEU A 77 -15.59 2.22 7.97
CA LEU A 77 -15.07 3.35 7.19
C LEU A 77 -16.14 3.91 6.25
N LYS A 78 -16.90 3.04 5.63
CA LYS A 78 -17.97 3.45 4.71
C LYS A 78 -19.12 4.11 5.44
N GLU A 79 -19.63 3.47 6.49
CA GLU A 79 -20.83 3.93 7.18
C GLU A 79 -20.61 5.13 8.10
N ASN A 80 -19.46 5.18 8.78
CA ASN A 80 -19.21 6.18 9.81
C ASN A 80 -18.23 7.26 9.39
N HIS A 81 -17.46 7.04 8.33
CA HIS A 81 -16.41 7.98 7.90
C HIS A 81 -16.52 8.40 6.45
N ASN A 82 -17.57 7.96 5.77
CA ASN A 82 -17.84 8.29 4.37
C ASN A 82 -16.66 7.94 3.43
N MET A 83 -15.97 6.84 3.73
CA MET A 83 -14.87 6.32 2.94
C MET A 83 -15.30 5.05 2.22
N ASN A 84 -15.55 5.14 0.93
CA ASN A 84 -15.99 4.00 0.12
C ASN A 84 -14.77 3.23 -0.39
N LEU A 85 -14.12 2.49 0.52
CA LEU A 85 -12.94 1.69 0.23
C LEU A 85 -13.27 0.21 0.25
N GLN A 86 -12.60 -0.55 -0.61
CA GLN A 86 -12.68 -2.01 -0.62
C GLN A 86 -11.41 -2.66 -0.07
N PHE A 87 -10.43 -1.84 0.30
CA PHE A 87 -9.16 -2.26 0.86
C PHE A 87 -8.54 -1.07 1.58
N TYR A 88 -7.47 -1.31 2.33
CA TYR A 88 -6.76 -0.24 3.06
C TYR A 88 -5.31 -0.62 3.32
N ASN A 89 -4.54 0.35 3.80
CA ASN A 89 -3.18 0.15 4.26
C ASN A 89 -2.98 0.89 5.58
N VAL A 90 -2.49 0.20 6.59
CA VAL A 90 -2.28 0.76 7.92
C VAL A 90 -0.81 1.01 8.25
N SER A 91 0.10 0.81 7.30
CA SER A 91 1.51 1.12 7.51
C SER A 91 1.72 2.64 7.54
N ASP A 92 2.89 3.04 8.01
CA ASP A 92 3.30 4.44 8.00
C ASP A 92 3.84 4.89 6.65
N PHE A 93 3.81 4.02 5.64
CA PHE A 93 4.44 4.27 4.36
C PHE A 93 3.45 4.52 3.24
N THR A 94 3.90 5.34 2.30
CA THR A 94 3.33 5.55 0.98
C THR A 94 4.50 5.42 -0.01
N TRP A 95 4.22 5.39 -1.31
CA TRP A 95 5.30 5.36 -2.30
C TRP A 95 6.24 6.54 -2.15
N LYS A 96 5.70 7.71 -1.87
CA LYS A 96 6.51 8.91 -1.66
C LYS A 96 7.45 8.74 -0.47
N LYS A 97 6.94 8.24 0.65
CA LYS A 97 7.75 8.02 1.85
C LYS A 97 8.81 6.96 1.64
N LEU A 98 8.48 5.92 0.85
CA LEU A 98 9.45 4.89 0.51
C LEU A 98 10.63 5.48 -0.27
N LEU A 99 10.35 6.36 -1.22
CA LEU A 99 11.40 7.03 -2.00
C LEU A 99 12.23 8.01 -1.17
N ASP A 100 11.61 8.66 -0.20
CA ASP A 100 12.29 9.61 0.68
C ASP A 100 13.33 8.95 1.59
N ASP A 101 13.20 7.64 1.83
CA ASP A 101 14.14 6.87 2.66
C ASP A 101 14.67 5.68 1.86
N SER A 102 15.41 5.97 0.81
CA SER A 102 15.90 4.95 -0.11
C SER A 102 16.93 4.00 0.51
N GLU A 103 17.63 4.42 1.56
CA GLU A 103 18.61 3.56 2.25
C GLU A 103 17.96 2.36 2.91
N ASN A 104 16.72 2.50 3.36
CA ASN A 104 15.97 1.45 4.04
C ASN A 104 14.82 0.93 3.18
N ILE A 105 14.92 1.06 1.86
CA ILE A 105 13.81 0.78 0.93
C ILE A 105 13.28 -0.65 1.06
N LYS A 106 14.14 -1.63 1.22
CA LYS A 106 13.72 -3.03 1.32
C LYS A 106 12.87 -3.27 2.56
N SER A 107 13.37 -2.88 3.71
CA SER A 107 12.69 -3.04 5.00
C SER A 107 11.39 -2.24 5.03
N ASN A 108 11.44 -1.00 4.56
CA ASN A 108 10.27 -0.12 4.51
C ASN A 108 9.21 -0.62 3.54
N PHE A 109 9.64 -1.15 2.40
CA PHE A 109 8.72 -1.72 1.40
C PHE A 109 8.01 -2.97 1.95
N GLU A 110 8.74 -3.82 2.66
CA GLU A 110 8.14 -5.00 3.30
C GLU A 110 7.09 -4.58 4.34
N GLU A 111 7.38 -3.57 5.14
CA GLU A 111 6.43 -3.03 6.11
C GLU A 111 5.21 -2.43 5.43
N TYR A 112 5.41 -1.72 4.33
CA TYR A 112 4.33 -1.17 3.51
C TYR A 112 3.42 -2.28 2.98
N LEU A 113 3.99 -3.35 2.42
CA LEU A 113 3.21 -4.48 1.91
C LEU A 113 2.43 -5.17 3.01
N ASN A 114 3.03 -5.32 4.18
CA ASN A 114 2.37 -5.96 5.31
C ASN A 114 1.26 -5.11 5.92
N GLY A 115 1.24 -3.81 5.62
CA GLY A 115 0.20 -2.90 6.08
C GLY A 115 -1.09 -2.96 5.28
N PHE A 116 -1.08 -3.58 4.11
CA PHE A 116 -2.31 -3.74 3.31
C PHE A 116 -3.28 -4.70 3.97
N SER A 117 -4.57 -4.48 3.73
CA SER A 117 -5.61 -5.41 4.14
C SER A 117 -5.38 -6.79 3.51
N ASN A 118 -5.91 -7.84 4.14
CA ASN A 118 -5.63 -9.22 3.73
C ASN A 118 -6.04 -9.53 2.29
N ASN A 119 -7.12 -8.93 1.81
CA ASN A 119 -7.55 -9.13 0.43
C ASN A 119 -6.51 -8.66 -0.59
N VAL A 120 -5.81 -7.57 -0.29
CA VAL A 120 -4.70 -7.10 -1.15
C VAL A 120 -3.50 -8.03 -1.02
N LYS A 121 -3.16 -8.47 0.18
CA LYS A 121 -2.05 -9.40 0.40
C LYS A 121 -2.23 -10.69 -0.38
N GLU A 122 -3.45 -11.18 -0.48
CA GLU A 122 -3.77 -12.37 -1.27
C GLU A 122 -3.51 -12.17 -2.77
N ILE A 123 -3.75 -10.95 -3.27
CA ILE A 123 -3.53 -10.61 -4.68
C ILE A 123 -2.04 -10.51 -5.00
N ILE A 124 -1.27 -9.86 -4.13
CA ILE A 124 0.15 -9.59 -4.39
C ILE A 124 1.08 -10.68 -3.87
N GLY A 125 0.56 -11.57 -3.11
CA GLY A 125 1.20 -12.72 -2.64
C GLY A 125 2.06 -13.21 -1.99
#